data_bd1f0fb2edb7dcee87c6d7acd1d811c8
#
_entry.id   bd1f0fb2edb7dcee87c6d7acd1d811c8
#
_cell.length_a   1.000
_cell.length_b   1.000
_cell.length_c   1.000
_cell.angle_alpha   90.00
_cell.angle_beta   90.00
_cell.angle_gamma   90.00
#
_symmetry.space_group_name_H-M   'P 1'
#
loop_
_entity.id
_entity.type
_entity.pdbx_description
1 polymer ?
#
loop_
_entity_poly.entity_id
_entity_poly.type
_entity_poly.pdbx_seq_one_letter_code
_entity_poly.pdbx_strand_id
1 'polypeptide(L)'
;KGMAGTGIALSDSRRLNFANPASYARFDSLSFMFDVGVTLQAEHRSAGNASRNDYRAQFDYLAAGFRLAPRLGFSFGLRPFSSVGYELATQSTSLSGSGASSALTTTTRYTGEGGLHQVYAGLGFMPLNGLSVGVNAGYLWGTTTHSAYTQFSNSSTDALRRSYAYEVRSYTLDFGAQWARRIARRHEVSLGVVYGLGHGLHGSAEFYNQRISGSAVQSGDTVALRNVFSLPQTVGVGLGWNYANRLRLGLDYTLQQWGSATSTALETLADGSQVFRKADN
;
A
#
# COMPACT_ATOMS: atom_id res chain seq x y z
N LYS A 1 -14.03 5.48 5.05
CA LYS A 1 -13.33 5.88 6.31
C LYS A 1 -14.31 6.08 7.50
N GLY A 2 -15.60 6.30 7.28
CA GLY A 2 -16.58 6.56 8.35
C GLY A 2 -16.84 5.41 9.34
N MET A 3 -16.34 4.19 9.05
CA MET A 3 -16.41 3.02 9.94
C MET A 3 -15.03 2.42 10.20
N ALA A 4 -14.01 3.24 10.36
CA ALA A 4 -12.61 2.84 10.64
C ALA A 4 -12.06 1.77 9.68
N GLY A 5 -12.56 1.69 8.43
CA GLY A 5 -12.13 0.72 7.42
C GLY A 5 -12.84 -0.65 7.49
N THR A 6 -13.75 -0.87 8.44
CA THR A 6 -14.52 -2.13 8.50
C THR A 6 -15.43 -2.25 7.28
N GLY A 7 -15.42 -3.43 6.64
CA GLY A 7 -16.17 -3.65 5.40
C GLY A 7 -16.37 -5.12 5.03
N ILE A 8 -15.61 -6.04 5.62
CA ILE A 8 -15.59 -7.46 5.19
C ILE A 8 -16.96 -8.12 5.29
N ALA A 9 -17.72 -7.84 6.35
CA ALA A 9 -19.05 -8.37 6.54
C ALA A 9 -20.18 -7.41 6.10
N LEU A 10 -19.83 -6.16 5.73
CA LEU A 10 -20.81 -5.14 5.43
C LEU A 10 -21.18 -5.15 3.96
N SER A 11 -22.46 -5.10 3.67
CA SER A 11 -22.99 -4.92 2.32
C SER A 11 -24.14 -3.92 2.35
N ASP A 12 -24.19 -3.08 1.32
CA ASP A 12 -25.24 -2.10 1.12
C ASP A 12 -25.60 -2.07 -0.37
N SER A 13 -26.88 -2.02 -0.68
CA SER A 13 -27.34 -2.05 -2.08
C SER A 13 -27.02 -0.77 -2.85
N ARG A 14 -26.64 0.30 -2.14
CA ARG A 14 -26.38 1.65 -2.69
C ARG A 14 -24.97 2.17 -2.42
N ARG A 15 -24.06 1.31 -1.99
CA ARG A 15 -22.66 1.67 -1.71
C ARG A 15 -21.72 0.64 -2.29
N LEU A 16 -20.66 1.14 -2.89
CA LEU A 16 -19.56 0.32 -3.35
C LEU A 16 -18.70 -0.12 -2.15
N ASN A 17 -18.49 -1.41 -2.02
CA ASN A 17 -17.61 -1.99 -1.00
C ASN A 17 -16.62 -2.95 -1.65
N PHE A 18 -15.45 -2.43 -1.98
CA PHE A 18 -14.36 -3.21 -2.56
C PHE A 18 -13.53 -4.01 -1.54
N ALA A 19 -13.84 -3.90 -0.23
CA ALA A 19 -13.20 -4.71 0.80
C ALA A 19 -13.62 -6.19 0.71
N ASN A 20 -14.84 -6.47 0.16
CA ASN A 20 -15.30 -7.82 -0.06
C ASN A 20 -16.13 -7.88 -1.36
N PRO A 21 -15.63 -8.54 -2.43
CA PRO A 21 -16.33 -8.59 -3.71
C PRO A 21 -17.70 -9.29 -3.68
N ALA A 22 -17.97 -10.13 -2.67
CA ALA A 22 -19.29 -10.74 -2.48
C ALA A 22 -20.41 -9.71 -2.28
N SER A 23 -20.06 -8.50 -1.81
CA SER A 23 -21.00 -7.40 -1.59
C SER A 23 -21.68 -6.92 -2.87
N TYR A 24 -21.05 -7.07 -4.03
CA TYR A 24 -21.58 -6.61 -5.31
C TYR A 24 -22.87 -7.35 -5.72
N ALA A 25 -23.04 -8.58 -5.25
CA ALA A 25 -24.26 -9.36 -5.51
C ALA A 25 -25.55 -8.73 -4.98
N ARG A 26 -25.42 -7.73 -4.10
CA ARG A 26 -26.54 -7.05 -3.44
C ARG A 26 -26.93 -5.70 -4.04
N PHE A 27 -26.32 -5.29 -5.15
CA PHE A 27 -26.65 -4.03 -5.81
C PHE A 27 -28.12 -3.99 -6.24
N ASP A 28 -28.74 -2.83 -6.04
CA ASP A 28 -30.12 -2.59 -6.47
C ASP A 28 -30.27 -2.67 -7.98
N SER A 29 -31.46 -3.05 -8.44
CA SER A 29 -31.81 -3.00 -9.85
C SER A 29 -31.88 -1.57 -10.35
N LEU A 30 -31.50 -1.35 -11.62
CA LEU A 30 -31.57 -0.06 -12.31
C LEU A 30 -30.68 1.05 -11.69
N SER A 31 -29.71 0.70 -10.86
CA SER A 31 -28.78 1.66 -10.29
C SER A 31 -27.39 1.48 -10.87
N PHE A 32 -26.84 2.57 -11.40
CA PHE A 32 -25.41 2.73 -11.66
C PHE A 32 -24.82 3.56 -10.54
N MET A 33 -23.85 3.02 -9.85
CA MET A 33 -23.14 3.71 -8.76
C MET A 33 -21.80 4.20 -9.26
N PHE A 34 -21.48 5.44 -8.92
CA PHE A 34 -20.19 6.04 -9.17
C PHE A 34 -19.73 6.72 -7.89
N ASP A 35 -18.53 6.44 -7.48
CA ASP A 35 -17.97 6.94 -6.22
C ASP A 35 -16.52 7.37 -6.40
N VAL A 36 -16.18 8.54 -5.85
CA VAL A 36 -14.84 9.13 -5.88
C VAL A 36 -14.43 9.48 -4.47
N GLY A 37 -13.28 9.03 -4.07
CA GLY A 37 -12.68 9.37 -2.78
C GLY A 37 -11.48 10.30 -2.95
N VAL A 38 -11.49 11.39 -2.19
CA VAL A 38 -10.34 12.31 -2.04
C VAL A 38 -10.16 12.61 -0.56
N THR A 39 -8.94 12.51 -0.08
CA THR A 39 -8.58 12.91 1.29
C THR A 39 -7.79 14.22 1.27
N LEU A 40 -8.27 15.21 1.99
CA LEU A 40 -7.54 16.41 2.32
C LEU A 40 -7.07 16.31 3.77
N GLN A 41 -5.79 16.42 4.00
CA GLN A 41 -5.18 16.34 5.31
C GLN A 41 -4.47 17.65 5.62
N ALA A 42 -4.79 18.25 6.76
CA ALA A 42 -4.05 19.36 7.35
C ALA A 42 -3.42 18.84 8.65
N GLU A 43 -2.12 18.93 8.76
CA GLU A 43 -1.36 18.45 9.91
C GLU A 43 -0.51 19.59 10.47
N HIS A 44 -0.63 19.82 11.77
CA HIS A 44 0.25 20.72 12.51
C HIS A 44 1.22 19.90 13.35
N ARG A 45 2.50 20.06 13.08
CA ARG A 45 3.57 19.40 13.84
C ARG A 45 4.34 20.44 14.64
N SER A 46 4.58 20.16 15.91
CA SER A 46 5.41 21.01 16.77
C SER A 46 6.42 20.15 17.53
N ALA A 47 7.67 20.61 17.58
CA ALA A 47 8.74 19.99 18.34
C ALA A 47 9.60 21.10 18.96
N GLY A 48 9.52 21.29 20.27
CA GLY A 48 10.15 22.40 20.97
C GLY A 48 9.64 23.75 20.44
N ASN A 49 10.53 24.62 19.97
CA ASN A 49 10.20 25.92 19.40
C ASN A 49 9.94 25.90 17.88
N ALA A 50 10.07 24.76 17.22
CA ALA A 50 9.81 24.61 15.80
C ALA A 50 8.37 24.10 15.57
N SER A 51 7.66 24.75 14.65
CA SER A 51 6.34 24.30 14.21
C SER A 51 6.23 24.35 12.70
N ARG A 52 5.49 23.38 12.14
CA ARG A 52 5.25 23.26 10.70
C ARG A 52 3.81 22.83 10.43
N ASN A 53 3.20 23.48 9.43
CA ASN A 53 1.92 23.08 8.90
C ASN A 53 2.14 22.34 7.57
N ASP A 54 1.65 21.13 7.46
CA ASP A 54 1.69 20.32 6.25
C ASP A 54 0.26 20.12 5.71
N TYR A 55 0.07 20.39 4.42
CA TYR A 55 -1.19 20.18 3.72
C TYR A 55 -0.97 19.14 2.64
N ARG A 56 -1.82 18.12 2.62
CA ARG A 56 -1.75 17.04 1.62
C ARG A 56 -3.12 16.82 1.02
N ALA A 57 -3.14 16.69 -0.30
CA ALA A 57 -4.29 16.18 -1.04
C ALA A 57 -3.94 14.81 -1.61
N GLN A 58 -4.78 13.83 -1.36
CA GLN A 58 -4.57 12.46 -1.83
C GLN A 58 -5.83 11.96 -2.52
N PHE A 59 -5.65 11.38 -3.70
CA PHE A 59 -6.67 10.59 -4.36
C PHE A 59 -6.78 9.23 -3.66
N ASP A 60 -7.98 8.85 -3.22
CA ASP A 60 -8.21 7.59 -2.49
C ASP A 60 -8.71 6.49 -3.44
N TYR A 61 -9.68 6.77 -4.29
CA TYR A 61 -10.21 5.84 -5.28
C TYR A 61 -11.19 6.50 -6.25
N LEU A 62 -11.37 5.83 -7.36
CA LEU A 62 -12.46 6.02 -8.32
C LEU A 62 -13.09 4.65 -8.54
N ALA A 63 -14.37 4.50 -8.30
CA ALA A 63 -15.04 3.22 -8.47
C ALA A 63 -16.43 3.39 -9.06
N ALA A 64 -16.84 2.39 -9.81
CA ALA A 64 -18.18 2.30 -10.33
C ALA A 64 -18.70 0.86 -10.18
N GLY A 65 -20.02 0.71 -10.12
CA GLY A 65 -20.64 -0.59 -10.03
C GLY A 65 -22.11 -0.56 -10.40
N PHE A 66 -22.58 -1.67 -10.89
CA PHE A 66 -23.97 -1.85 -11.30
C PHE A 66 -24.37 -3.33 -11.27
N ARG A 67 -25.65 -3.55 -11.30
CA ARG A 67 -26.21 -4.90 -11.36
C ARG A 67 -26.27 -5.38 -12.82
N LEU A 68 -25.56 -6.46 -13.13
CA LEU A 68 -25.56 -7.08 -14.46
C LEU A 68 -26.81 -7.91 -14.71
N ALA A 69 -27.24 -8.69 -13.69
CA ALA A 69 -28.40 -9.58 -13.75
C ALA A 69 -28.96 -9.76 -12.34
N PRO A 70 -30.15 -10.36 -12.17
CA PRO A 70 -30.64 -10.73 -10.86
C PRO A 70 -29.59 -11.54 -10.08
N ARG A 71 -29.20 -11.07 -8.87
CA ARG A 71 -28.19 -11.68 -8.00
C ARG A 71 -26.75 -11.61 -8.51
N LEU A 72 -26.47 -10.88 -9.60
CA LEU A 72 -25.14 -10.71 -10.18
C LEU A 72 -24.80 -9.22 -10.27
N GLY A 73 -23.78 -8.79 -9.56
CA GLY A 73 -23.26 -7.42 -9.61
C GLY A 73 -21.84 -7.37 -10.13
N PHE A 74 -21.52 -6.24 -10.73
CA PHE A 74 -20.19 -5.94 -11.28
C PHE A 74 -19.69 -4.62 -10.70
N SER A 75 -18.40 -4.55 -10.41
CA SER A 75 -17.73 -3.33 -9.99
C SER A 75 -16.37 -3.23 -10.65
N PHE A 76 -15.95 -2.03 -10.96
CA PHE A 76 -14.60 -1.75 -11.45
C PHE A 76 -14.13 -0.41 -10.88
N GLY A 77 -12.81 -0.22 -10.86
CA GLY A 77 -12.28 1.02 -10.31
C GLY A 77 -10.77 1.10 -10.37
N LEU A 78 -10.29 2.28 -9.96
CA LEU A 78 -8.89 2.63 -9.83
C LEU A 78 -8.63 3.09 -8.41
N ARG A 79 -7.57 2.60 -7.78
CA ARG A 79 -7.15 3.05 -6.44
C ARG A 79 -5.63 3.01 -6.29
N PRO A 80 -5.05 3.86 -5.45
CA PRO A 80 -3.70 3.64 -4.97
C PRO A 80 -3.66 2.34 -4.16
N PHE A 81 -2.68 1.48 -4.45
CA PHE A 81 -2.42 0.26 -3.68
C PHE A 81 -1.44 0.54 -2.54
N SER A 82 -0.39 1.32 -2.83
CA SER A 82 0.55 1.85 -1.85
C SER A 82 0.97 3.26 -2.22
N SER A 83 1.43 4.01 -1.25
CA SER A 83 1.96 5.36 -1.44
C SER A 83 3.18 5.54 -0.56
N VAL A 84 4.26 6.07 -1.13
CA VAL A 84 5.48 6.44 -0.43
C VAL A 84 5.72 7.92 -0.66
N GLY A 85 5.92 8.67 0.45
CA GLY A 85 6.21 10.09 0.39
C GLY A 85 6.84 10.52 1.71
N TYR A 86 8.17 10.54 1.79
CA TYR A 86 8.88 11.03 2.96
C TYR A 86 10.18 11.73 2.59
N GLU A 87 10.56 12.68 3.41
CA GLU A 87 11.87 13.33 3.39
C GLU A 87 12.34 13.48 4.84
N LEU A 88 13.50 12.90 5.13
CA LEU A 88 14.13 12.92 6.44
C LEU A 88 15.58 13.36 6.27
N ALA A 89 16.09 14.20 7.16
CA ALA A 89 17.50 14.57 7.21
C ALA A 89 18.08 14.22 8.59
N THR A 90 19.22 13.57 8.57
CA THR A 90 20.00 13.29 9.79
C THR A 90 21.35 13.98 9.66
N GLN A 91 21.84 14.53 10.76
CA GLN A 91 23.15 15.15 10.86
C GLN A 91 23.95 14.48 11.97
N SER A 92 25.16 14.07 11.66
CA SER A 92 26.11 13.53 12.62
C SER A 92 27.42 14.30 12.54
N THR A 93 28.02 14.58 13.68
CA THR A 93 29.34 15.23 13.75
C THR A 93 30.31 14.28 14.39
N SER A 94 31.38 13.97 13.68
CA SER A 94 32.47 13.14 14.19
C SER A 94 33.76 13.96 14.28
N LEU A 95 34.51 13.81 15.38
CA LEU A 95 35.85 14.37 15.51
C LEU A 95 36.81 13.39 14.85
N SER A 96 37.52 13.83 13.79
CA SER A 96 38.46 13.00 13.08
C SER A 96 39.88 13.18 13.64
N GLY A 97 40.36 12.17 14.38
CA GLY A 97 41.76 12.00 14.78
C GLY A 97 42.19 12.77 16.05
N SER A 98 43.17 12.20 16.75
CA SER A 98 43.84 12.85 17.87
C SER A 98 44.67 14.04 17.36
N GLY A 99 44.14 15.27 17.57
CA GLY A 99 44.78 16.52 17.17
C GLY A 99 44.11 17.32 16.06
N ALA A 100 43.00 16.86 15.51
CA ALA A 100 42.29 17.59 14.44
C ALA A 100 41.36 18.67 15.01
N SER A 101 41.63 19.92 14.65
CA SER A 101 40.78 21.08 15.01
C SER A 101 39.50 21.18 14.22
N SER A 102 39.16 20.24 13.37
CA SER A 102 38.00 20.31 12.50
C SER A 102 37.07 19.10 12.70
N ALA A 103 35.87 19.40 13.17
CA ALA A 103 34.77 18.43 13.21
C ALA A 103 34.26 18.17 11.80
N LEU A 104 34.18 16.91 11.38
CA LEU A 104 33.52 16.51 10.15
C LEU A 104 32.04 16.33 10.41
N THR A 105 31.23 17.18 9.81
CA THR A 105 29.77 17.05 9.85
C THR A 105 29.29 16.32 8.60
N THR A 106 28.54 15.25 8.82
CA THR A 106 27.92 14.45 7.76
C THR A 106 26.42 14.68 7.82
N THR A 107 25.84 15.12 6.70
CA THR A 107 24.39 15.28 6.55
C THR A 107 23.89 14.24 5.57
N THR A 108 22.97 13.38 6.01
CA THR A 108 22.32 12.39 5.14
C THR A 108 20.84 12.72 5.02
N ARG A 109 20.39 12.91 3.78
CA ARG A 109 18.98 13.12 3.43
C ARG A 109 18.44 11.84 2.84
N TYR A 110 17.37 11.36 3.43
CA TYR A 110 16.60 10.21 2.97
C TYR A 110 15.31 10.70 2.31
N THR A 111 15.05 10.29 1.09
CA THR A 111 13.81 10.59 0.37
C THR A 111 13.18 9.32 -0.13
N GLY A 112 11.87 9.24 -0.05
CA GLY A 112 11.08 8.17 -0.65
C GLY A 112 9.92 8.77 -1.40
N GLU A 113 9.71 8.34 -2.63
CA GLU A 113 8.65 8.84 -3.50
C GLU A 113 8.06 7.74 -4.37
N GLY A 114 6.83 7.96 -4.86
CA GLY A 114 6.13 7.05 -5.74
C GLY A 114 5.06 6.23 -5.04
N GLY A 115 4.75 5.08 -5.60
CA GLY A 115 3.74 4.16 -5.09
C GLY A 115 3.18 3.27 -6.18
N LEU A 116 2.32 2.35 -5.77
CA LEU A 116 1.67 1.40 -6.66
C LEU A 116 0.21 1.78 -6.83
N HIS A 117 -0.28 1.63 -8.05
CA HIS A 117 -1.67 1.84 -8.43
C HIS A 117 -2.31 0.52 -8.84
N GLN A 118 -3.59 0.40 -8.63
CA GLN A 118 -4.37 -0.77 -8.98
C GLN A 118 -5.62 -0.37 -9.75
N VAL A 119 -5.83 -0.94 -10.93
CA VAL A 119 -7.14 -1.01 -11.56
C VAL A 119 -7.72 -2.39 -11.25
N TYR A 120 -9.00 -2.46 -10.94
CA TYR A 120 -9.66 -3.72 -10.65
C TYR A 120 -11.00 -3.83 -11.38
N ALA A 121 -11.40 -5.07 -11.60
CA ALA A 121 -12.75 -5.45 -12.01
C ALA A 121 -13.19 -6.64 -11.15
N GLY A 122 -14.44 -6.64 -10.73
CA GLY A 122 -14.94 -7.65 -9.83
C GLY A 122 -16.38 -8.04 -10.10
N LEU A 123 -16.68 -9.28 -9.76
CA LEU A 123 -18.01 -9.89 -9.87
C LEU A 123 -18.44 -10.41 -8.51
N GLY A 124 -19.70 -10.18 -8.19
CA GLY A 124 -20.36 -10.75 -7.02
C GLY A 124 -21.63 -11.48 -7.42
N PHE A 125 -21.81 -12.69 -6.93
CA PHE A 125 -22.95 -13.55 -7.20
C PHE A 125 -23.58 -14.08 -5.92
N MET A 126 -24.92 -14.16 -5.90
CA MET A 126 -25.70 -14.68 -4.77
C MET A 126 -26.33 -16.03 -5.15
N PRO A 127 -25.65 -17.17 -4.90
CA PRO A 127 -26.19 -18.49 -5.22
C PRO A 127 -27.44 -18.83 -4.39
N LEU A 128 -27.44 -18.46 -3.12
CA LEU A 128 -28.53 -18.72 -2.20
C LEU A 128 -28.95 -17.42 -1.51
N ASN A 129 -30.21 -17.32 -1.09
CA ASN A 129 -30.66 -16.15 -0.36
C ASN A 129 -29.89 -15.96 0.93
N GLY A 130 -29.20 -14.82 1.01
CA GLY A 130 -28.33 -14.47 2.14
C GLY A 130 -26.87 -14.90 2.00
N LEU A 131 -26.51 -15.80 1.09
CA LEU A 131 -25.13 -16.18 0.81
C LEU A 131 -24.67 -15.55 -0.51
N SER A 132 -23.59 -14.80 -0.47
CA SER A 132 -22.97 -14.17 -1.64
C SER A 132 -21.50 -14.58 -1.73
N VAL A 133 -21.00 -14.76 -2.94
CA VAL A 133 -19.59 -14.99 -3.24
C VAL A 133 -19.13 -13.99 -4.29
N GLY A 134 -17.83 -13.72 -4.34
CA GLY A 134 -17.32 -12.78 -5.33
C GLY A 134 -15.81 -12.91 -5.55
N VAL A 135 -15.35 -12.30 -6.62
CA VAL A 135 -13.96 -12.23 -6.99
C VAL A 135 -13.62 -10.85 -7.53
N ASN A 136 -12.47 -10.32 -7.14
CA ASN A 136 -11.82 -9.17 -7.75
C ASN A 136 -10.55 -9.63 -8.46
N ALA A 137 -10.39 -9.23 -9.71
CA ALA A 137 -9.13 -9.32 -10.42
C ALA A 137 -8.61 -7.90 -10.63
N GLY A 138 -7.33 -7.67 -10.32
CA GLY A 138 -6.72 -6.35 -10.46
C GLY A 138 -5.40 -6.42 -11.21
N TYR A 139 -5.06 -5.32 -11.88
CA TYR A 139 -3.74 -5.06 -12.42
C TYR A 139 -3.04 -4.02 -11.56
N LEU A 140 -1.83 -4.34 -11.14
CA LEU A 140 -1.00 -3.56 -10.24
C LEU A 140 0.21 -3.03 -11.00
N TRP A 141 0.44 -1.71 -10.96
CA TRP A 141 1.60 -1.09 -11.57
C TRP A 141 2.08 0.12 -10.77
N GLY A 142 3.34 0.48 -10.96
CA GLY A 142 3.92 1.69 -10.40
C GLY A 142 5.40 1.55 -10.13
N THR A 143 5.99 2.66 -9.70
CA THR A 143 7.40 2.75 -9.35
C THR A 143 7.52 3.40 -7.99
N THR A 144 8.42 2.87 -7.18
CA THR A 144 8.80 3.47 -5.89
C THR A 144 10.30 3.66 -5.87
N THR A 145 10.74 4.86 -5.47
CA THR A 145 12.15 5.21 -5.38
C THR A 145 12.49 5.63 -3.96
N HIS A 146 13.54 5.05 -3.43
CA HIS A 146 14.16 5.43 -2.16
C HIS A 146 15.57 5.91 -2.44
N SER A 147 15.94 7.08 -1.91
CA SER A 147 17.26 7.66 -2.10
C SER A 147 17.85 8.09 -0.77
N ALA A 148 19.13 7.86 -0.60
CA ALA A 148 19.94 8.39 0.48
C ALA A 148 21.07 9.23 -0.13
N TYR A 149 21.06 10.52 0.15
CA TYR A 149 22.09 11.47 -0.28
C TYR A 149 22.90 11.90 0.93
N THR A 150 24.18 11.54 0.93
CA THR A 150 25.12 11.85 2.02
C THR A 150 26.11 12.91 1.56
N GLN A 151 26.16 14.02 2.27
CA GLN A 151 27.05 15.14 2.03
C GLN A 151 27.93 15.37 3.25
N PHE A 152 29.20 15.72 3.01
CA PHE A 152 30.18 16.00 4.03
C PHE A 152 30.47 17.52 4.09
N SER A 153 30.77 18.04 5.28
CA SER A 153 31.13 19.45 5.47
C SER A 153 32.49 19.83 4.81
N ASN A 154 33.29 18.85 4.51
CA ASN A 154 34.55 19.04 3.79
C ASN A 154 34.29 19.02 2.28
N SER A 155 34.56 20.14 1.61
CA SER A 155 34.38 20.30 0.17
C SER A 155 35.26 19.42 -0.70
N SER A 156 36.34 18.83 -0.13
CA SER A 156 37.22 17.88 -0.82
C SER A 156 36.70 16.44 -0.79
N THR A 157 35.61 16.17 -0.07
CA THR A 157 35.03 14.84 0.04
C THR A 157 33.82 14.74 -0.85
N ASP A 158 33.81 13.75 -1.74
CA ASP A 158 32.70 13.49 -2.65
C ASP A 158 31.42 13.14 -1.91
N ALA A 159 30.28 13.66 -2.38
CA ALA A 159 28.98 13.24 -1.89
C ALA A 159 28.61 11.86 -2.43
N LEU A 160 27.83 11.11 -1.64
CA LEU A 160 27.36 9.77 -2.00
C LEU A 160 25.86 9.80 -2.20
N ARG A 161 25.40 9.28 -3.33
CA ARG A 161 23.99 9.03 -3.61
C ARG A 161 23.78 7.54 -3.76
N ARG A 162 22.92 6.98 -2.92
CA ARG A 162 22.41 5.62 -3.04
C ARG A 162 20.93 5.71 -3.35
N SER A 163 20.52 5.15 -4.47
CA SER A 163 19.12 5.13 -4.87
C SER A 163 18.70 3.70 -5.14
N TYR A 164 17.51 3.38 -4.68
CA TYR A 164 16.87 2.10 -4.89
C TYR A 164 15.50 2.36 -5.51
N ALA A 165 15.34 1.93 -6.74
CA ALA A 165 14.08 2.04 -7.47
C ALA A 165 13.55 0.66 -7.79
N TYR A 166 12.25 0.44 -7.58
CA TYR A 166 11.59 -0.77 -8.06
C TYR A 166 10.33 -0.43 -8.83
N GLU A 167 10.20 -1.07 -9.97
CA GLU A 167 9.04 -1.02 -10.83
C GLU A 167 8.27 -2.33 -10.70
N VAL A 168 6.95 -2.23 -10.53
CA VAL A 168 6.06 -3.39 -10.42
C VAL A 168 5.05 -3.35 -11.55
N ARG A 169 4.84 -4.52 -12.17
CA ARG A 169 3.76 -4.79 -13.13
C ARG A 169 3.24 -6.19 -12.85
N SER A 170 2.14 -6.30 -12.12
CA SER A 170 1.66 -7.60 -11.64
C SER A 170 0.14 -7.62 -11.58
N TYR A 171 -0.43 -8.64 -10.99
CA TYR A 171 -1.86 -8.79 -10.82
C TYR A 171 -2.23 -8.97 -9.34
N THR A 172 -3.50 -8.84 -9.01
CA THR A 172 -4.07 -9.20 -7.71
C THR A 172 -5.32 -10.02 -7.92
N LEU A 173 -5.56 -10.98 -7.03
CA LEU A 173 -6.77 -11.78 -7.02
C LEU A 173 -7.28 -11.85 -5.58
N ASP A 174 -8.51 -11.35 -5.39
CA ASP A 174 -9.18 -11.37 -4.09
C ASP A 174 -10.51 -12.10 -4.22
N PHE A 175 -10.76 -13.04 -3.33
CA PHE A 175 -11.99 -13.81 -3.23
C PHE A 175 -12.74 -13.38 -2.00
N GLY A 176 -14.07 -13.38 -2.08
CA GLY A 176 -14.91 -13.01 -0.97
C GLY A 176 -16.13 -13.88 -0.84
N ALA A 177 -16.55 -14.09 0.39
CA ALA A 177 -17.85 -14.67 0.72
C ALA A 177 -18.52 -13.85 1.82
N GLN A 178 -19.82 -13.71 1.73
CA GLN A 178 -20.65 -13.06 2.75
C GLN A 178 -21.91 -13.86 2.98
N TRP A 179 -22.28 -14.00 4.25
CA TRP A 179 -23.56 -14.53 4.65
C TRP A 179 -24.26 -13.51 5.53
N ALA A 180 -25.52 -13.20 5.21
CA ALA A 180 -26.30 -12.29 6.02
C ALA A 180 -27.72 -12.81 6.17
N ARG A 181 -28.20 -12.76 7.41
CA ARG A 181 -29.52 -13.25 7.77
C ARG A 181 -30.21 -12.30 8.74
N ARG A 182 -31.50 -12.05 8.49
CA ARG A 182 -32.34 -11.38 9.45
C ARG A 182 -32.81 -12.40 10.47
N ILE A 183 -32.37 -12.25 11.75
CA ILE A 183 -32.66 -13.16 12.84
C ILE A 183 -34.01 -12.79 13.47
N ALA A 184 -34.32 -11.49 13.52
CA ALA A 184 -35.57 -10.96 14.02
C ALA A 184 -36.02 -9.77 13.16
N ARG A 185 -37.23 -9.27 13.35
CA ARG A 185 -37.78 -8.17 12.52
C ARG A 185 -36.85 -6.94 12.41
N ARG A 186 -36.01 -6.72 13.41
CA ARG A 186 -35.14 -5.54 13.51
C ARG A 186 -33.65 -5.87 13.54
N HIS A 187 -33.24 -7.14 13.58
CA HIS A 187 -31.85 -7.56 13.72
C HIS A 187 -31.38 -8.30 12.46
N GLU A 188 -30.34 -7.82 11.85
CA GLU A 188 -29.64 -8.49 10.76
C GLU A 188 -28.20 -8.73 11.20
N VAL A 189 -27.75 -9.97 11.09
CA VAL A 189 -26.36 -10.37 11.35
C VAL A 189 -25.73 -10.76 10.03
N SER A 190 -24.48 -10.32 9.82
CA SER A 190 -23.69 -10.65 8.65
C SER A 190 -22.32 -11.17 9.06
N LEU A 191 -21.85 -12.17 8.32
CA LEU A 191 -20.51 -12.72 8.40
C LEU A 191 -19.83 -12.52 7.04
N GLY A 192 -18.55 -12.20 7.04
CA GLY A 192 -17.79 -12.05 5.82
C GLY A 192 -16.43 -12.72 5.95
N VAL A 193 -15.95 -13.27 4.83
CA VAL A 193 -14.61 -13.80 4.71
C VAL A 193 -14.01 -13.26 3.41
N VAL A 194 -12.75 -12.89 3.44
CA VAL A 194 -11.98 -12.49 2.26
C VAL A 194 -10.65 -13.23 2.24
N TYR A 195 -10.20 -13.57 1.05
CA TYR A 195 -8.93 -14.21 0.80
C TYR A 195 -8.23 -13.50 -0.35
N GLY A 196 -7.06 -12.94 -0.08
CA GLY A 196 -6.17 -12.34 -1.07
C GLY A 196 -5.03 -13.30 -1.41
N LEU A 197 -4.85 -13.57 -2.70
CA LEU A 197 -3.83 -14.49 -3.20
C LEU A 197 -2.43 -13.88 -3.02
N GLY A 198 -1.59 -14.54 -2.22
CA GLY A 198 -0.18 -14.23 -2.11
C GLY A 198 0.61 -14.79 -3.30
N HIS A 199 1.48 -13.99 -3.91
CA HIS A 199 2.34 -14.44 -5.01
C HIS A 199 3.51 -13.48 -5.23
N GLY A 200 4.52 -13.94 -5.97
CA GLY A 200 5.65 -13.10 -6.40
C GLY A 200 5.19 -12.00 -7.36
N LEU A 201 5.63 -10.77 -7.10
CA LEU A 201 5.37 -9.63 -7.97
C LEU A 201 6.31 -9.67 -9.17
N HIS A 202 5.78 -9.45 -10.36
CA HIS A 202 6.58 -9.23 -11.55
C HIS A 202 7.08 -7.79 -11.54
N GLY A 203 8.40 -7.63 -11.70
CA GLY A 203 9.01 -6.30 -11.69
C GLY A 203 10.52 -6.36 -11.66
N SER A 204 11.12 -5.17 -11.74
CA SER A 204 12.55 -4.97 -11.64
C SER A 204 12.86 -4.06 -10.46
N ALA A 205 13.94 -4.36 -9.78
CA ALA A 205 14.53 -3.52 -8.76
C ALA A 205 15.93 -3.11 -9.24
N GLU A 206 16.19 -1.82 -9.24
CA GLU A 206 17.48 -1.26 -9.65
C GLU A 206 18.12 -0.50 -8.49
N PHE A 207 19.34 -0.79 -8.23
CA PHE A 207 20.15 -0.12 -7.22
C PHE A 207 21.27 0.66 -7.89
N TYR A 208 21.34 1.94 -7.54
CA TYR A 208 22.36 2.85 -8.03
C TYR A 208 23.21 3.34 -6.85
N ASN A 209 24.51 3.18 -6.95
CA ASN A 209 25.47 3.78 -6.02
C ASN A 209 26.34 4.76 -6.81
N GLN A 210 26.16 6.05 -6.56
CA GLN A 210 26.83 7.12 -7.30
C GLN A 210 27.68 7.97 -6.36
N ARG A 211 28.89 8.29 -6.81
CA ARG A 211 29.76 9.25 -6.19
C ARG A 211 29.65 10.56 -6.96
N ILE A 212 29.48 11.66 -6.26
CA ILE A 212 29.32 13.00 -6.85
C ILE A 212 30.48 13.87 -6.39
N SER A 213 31.34 14.25 -7.36
CA SER A 213 32.49 15.12 -7.14
C SER A 213 32.20 16.49 -7.77
N GLY A 214 31.95 17.50 -6.95
CA GLY A 214 31.49 18.80 -7.43
C GLY A 214 30.13 18.69 -8.16
N SER A 215 30.12 19.04 -9.45
CA SER A 215 28.95 18.91 -10.33
C SER A 215 28.99 17.63 -11.20
N ALA A 216 30.05 16.85 -11.15
CA ALA A 216 30.24 15.64 -11.95
C ALA A 216 29.75 14.40 -11.21
N VAL A 217 28.83 13.64 -11.84
CA VAL A 217 28.45 12.32 -11.37
C VAL A 217 29.47 11.32 -11.92
N GLN A 218 30.22 10.70 -11.02
CA GLN A 218 31.04 9.55 -11.38
C GLN A 218 30.16 8.30 -11.40
N SER A 219 30.32 7.46 -12.41
CA SER A 219 29.56 6.22 -12.53
C SER A 219 29.79 5.35 -11.30
N GLY A 220 28.70 4.90 -10.71
CA GLY A 220 28.69 3.91 -9.67
C GLY A 220 28.18 2.58 -10.19
N ASP A 221 28.18 1.57 -9.33
CA ASP A 221 27.68 0.26 -9.65
C ASP A 221 26.16 0.29 -9.72
N THR A 222 25.60 -0.36 -10.75
CA THR A 222 24.18 -0.60 -10.91
C THR A 222 23.92 -2.09 -10.81
N VAL A 223 23.06 -2.47 -9.87
CA VAL A 223 22.60 -3.85 -9.72
C VAL A 223 21.13 -3.91 -10.05
N ALA A 224 20.76 -4.72 -11.03
CA ALA A 224 19.37 -4.97 -11.40
C ALA A 224 18.94 -6.39 -10.97
N LEU A 225 17.86 -6.48 -10.21
CA LEU A 225 17.25 -7.72 -9.77
C LEU A 225 15.82 -7.81 -10.30
N ARG A 226 15.35 -9.02 -10.61
CA ARG A 226 13.98 -9.23 -11.08
C ARG A 226 13.18 -10.06 -10.09
N ASN A 227 11.88 -9.74 -9.98
CA ASN A 227 10.89 -10.51 -9.21
C ASN A 227 11.31 -10.73 -7.75
N VAL A 228 11.78 -9.68 -7.10
CA VAL A 228 12.33 -9.74 -5.73
C VAL A 228 11.31 -9.50 -4.63
N PHE A 229 10.13 -9.02 -4.97
CA PHE A 229 9.05 -8.78 -4.04
C PHE A 229 7.92 -9.76 -4.21
N SER A 230 7.18 -10.01 -3.13
CA SER A 230 5.95 -10.78 -3.18
C SER A 230 4.84 -10.12 -2.37
N LEU A 231 3.61 -10.33 -2.79
CA LEU A 231 2.44 -10.01 -1.98
C LEU A 231 2.23 -11.12 -0.95
N PRO A 232 1.94 -10.76 0.31
CA PRO A 232 1.59 -11.76 1.32
C PRO A 232 0.21 -12.33 1.04
N GLN A 233 0.03 -13.58 1.38
CA GLN A 233 -1.29 -14.17 1.49
C GLN A 233 -2.09 -13.44 2.57
N THR A 234 -3.33 -13.08 2.26
CA THR A 234 -4.19 -12.32 3.18
C THR A 234 -5.47 -13.09 3.45
N VAL A 235 -5.83 -13.22 4.72
CA VAL A 235 -7.12 -13.78 5.16
C VAL A 235 -7.78 -12.76 6.06
N GLY A 236 -9.03 -12.41 5.73
CA GLY A 236 -9.83 -11.50 6.54
C GLY A 236 -11.16 -12.12 6.92
N VAL A 237 -11.60 -11.88 8.14
CA VAL A 237 -12.92 -12.25 8.63
C VAL A 237 -13.62 -11.03 9.19
N GLY A 238 -14.92 -10.95 8.99
CA GLY A 238 -15.73 -9.83 9.46
C GLY A 238 -17.03 -10.28 10.08
N LEU A 239 -17.49 -9.52 11.06
CA LEU A 239 -18.78 -9.64 11.70
C LEU A 239 -19.52 -8.31 11.59
N GLY A 240 -20.77 -8.34 11.17
CA GLY A 240 -21.64 -7.17 11.09
C GLY A 240 -22.94 -7.40 11.83
N TRP A 241 -23.43 -6.36 12.48
CA TRP A 241 -24.75 -6.34 13.09
C TRP A 241 -25.46 -5.02 12.76
N ASN A 242 -26.69 -5.14 12.27
CA ASN A 242 -27.52 -4.01 11.90
C ASN A 242 -28.85 -4.08 12.69
N TYR A 243 -29.14 -3.03 13.43
CA TYR A 243 -30.39 -2.87 14.17
C TYR A 243 -31.28 -1.85 13.49
N ALA A 244 -32.35 -2.33 12.86
CA ALA A 244 -33.42 -1.52 12.26
C ALA A 244 -32.91 -0.39 11.31
N ASN A 245 -31.75 -0.55 10.69
CA ASN A 245 -31.03 0.49 9.91
C ASN A 245 -30.68 1.78 10.69
N ARG A 246 -30.78 1.75 12.02
CA ARG A 246 -30.46 2.89 12.90
C ARG A 246 -29.07 2.78 13.52
N LEU A 247 -28.65 1.55 13.83
CA LEU A 247 -27.32 1.28 14.41
C LEU A 247 -26.66 0.15 13.60
N ARG A 248 -25.45 0.41 13.12
CA ARG A 248 -24.61 -0.61 12.46
C ARG A 248 -23.31 -0.73 13.22
N LEU A 249 -22.97 -1.95 13.60
CA LEU A 249 -21.69 -2.30 14.20
C LEU A 249 -20.96 -3.26 13.26
N GLY A 250 -19.66 -3.10 13.15
CA GLY A 250 -18.79 -3.98 12.37
C GLY A 250 -17.49 -4.24 13.10
N LEU A 251 -17.02 -5.48 13.00
CA LEU A 251 -15.71 -5.90 13.49
C LEU A 251 -15.04 -6.71 12.39
N ASP A 252 -13.83 -6.31 12.01
CA ASP A 252 -13.02 -7.01 11.02
C ASP A 252 -11.67 -7.38 11.65
N TYR A 253 -11.21 -8.58 11.33
CA TYR A 253 -9.87 -9.06 11.63
C TYR A 253 -9.20 -9.51 10.34
N THR A 254 -7.99 -9.03 10.08
CA THR A 254 -7.22 -9.38 8.89
C THR A 254 -5.83 -9.86 9.28
N LEU A 255 -5.46 -11.03 8.78
CA LEU A 255 -4.14 -11.62 8.93
C LEU A 255 -3.42 -11.57 7.58
N GLN A 256 -2.21 -11.02 7.57
CA GLN A 256 -1.32 -11.03 6.42
C GLN A 256 -0.07 -11.83 6.75
N GLN A 257 0.26 -12.81 5.92
CA GLN A 257 1.39 -13.71 6.14
C GLN A 257 2.67 -13.14 5.52
N TRP A 258 3.24 -12.13 6.16
CA TRP A 258 4.49 -11.50 5.69
C TRP A 258 5.71 -12.39 5.85
N GLY A 259 5.72 -13.35 6.78
CA GLY A 259 6.84 -14.27 6.99
C GLY A 259 7.15 -15.19 5.81
N SER A 260 6.22 -15.32 4.85
CA SER A 260 6.44 -16.05 3.59
C SER A 260 6.70 -15.12 2.40
N ALA A 261 6.69 -13.81 2.62
CA ALA A 261 6.90 -12.84 1.58
C ALA A 261 8.40 -12.63 1.35
N THR A 262 8.80 -12.57 0.09
CA THR A 262 10.19 -12.26 -0.27
C THR A 262 10.39 -10.76 -0.41
N SER A 263 11.54 -10.28 0.01
CA SER A 263 11.98 -8.89 -0.12
C SER A 263 13.43 -8.82 -0.58
N THR A 264 13.94 -7.62 -0.80
CA THR A 264 15.38 -7.42 -1.00
C THR A 264 16.06 -7.15 0.33
N ALA A 265 17.18 -7.81 0.58
CA ALA A 265 18.07 -7.50 1.68
C ALA A 265 19.39 -6.95 1.14
N LEU A 266 19.96 -5.96 1.84
CA LEU A 266 21.30 -5.47 1.59
C LEU A 266 22.26 -6.33 2.40
N GLU A 267 23.10 -7.11 1.72
CA GLU A 267 24.14 -7.92 2.33
C GLU A 267 25.48 -7.25 2.13
N THR A 268 26.28 -7.12 3.19
CA THR A 268 27.66 -6.66 3.11
C THR A 268 28.57 -7.88 2.99
N LEU A 269 29.25 -7.99 1.87
CA LEU A 269 30.20 -9.08 1.62
C LEU A 269 31.49 -8.89 2.46
N ALA A 270 32.28 -9.95 2.56
CA ALA A 270 33.51 -9.97 3.35
C ALA A 270 34.57 -8.93 2.88
N ASP A 271 34.50 -8.48 1.63
CA ASP A 271 35.32 -7.42 1.04
C ASP A 271 34.80 -6.01 1.34
N GLY A 272 33.71 -5.87 2.12
CA GLY A 272 33.08 -4.61 2.44
C GLY A 272 32.14 -4.06 1.35
N SER A 273 32.03 -4.74 0.21
CA SER A 273 31.06 -4.39 -0.82
C SER A 273 29.64 -4.75 -0.38
N GLN A 274 28.67 -3.96 -0.83
CA GLN A 274 27.25 -4.19 -0.50
C GLN A 274 26.53 -4.72 -1.74
N VAL A 275 25.87 -5.86 -1.59
CA VAL A 275 25.13 -6.51 -2.66
C VAL A 275 23.67 -6.67 -2.22
N PHE A 276 22.74 -6.35 -3.12
CA PHE A 276 21.33 -6.67 -2.93
C PHE A 276 21.07 -8.13 -3.30
N ARG A 277 20.48 -8.85 -2.38
CA ARG A 277 20.01 -10.22 -2.63
C ARG A 277 18.52 -10.34 -2.30
N LYS A 278 17.87 -11.28 -2.95
CA LYS A 278 16.54 -11.73 -2.56
C LYS A 278 16.67 -12.41 -1.20
N ALA A 279 15.89 -11.95 -0.23
CA ALA A 279 15.79 -12.54 1.09
C ALA A 279 14.36 -13.01 1.35
N ASP A 280 14.23 -14.14 2.02
CA ASP A 280 12.96 -14.59 2.56
C ASP A 280 12.82 -13.95 3.95
N ASN A 281 11.64 -13.39 4.22
CA ASN A 281 11.34 -12.74 5.50
C ASN A 281 10.99 -13.75 6.59
#